data_8e3d30f8ca9584dc23577539283c99ee
#
_entry.id   8e3d30f8ca9584dc23577539283c99ee
#
_cell.length_a   1.000
_cell.length_b   1.000
_cell.length_c   1.000
_cell.angle_alpha   90.00
_cell.angle_beta   90.00
_cell.angle_gamma   90.00
#
_symmetry.space_group_name_H-M   'P 1'
#
loop_
_entity.id
_entity.type
_entity.pdbx_description
1 polymer ?
#
loop_
_entity_poly.entity_id
_entity_poly.type
_entity_poly.pdbx_seq_one_letter_code
_entity_poly.pdbx_strand_id
1 'polypeptide(L)'
;MTEKLYYADAYLTSFASKFSRCYPSGERGAVTLDRTAFYPEGGGQPWDTGMLGDAKVLEVFDRGEEVEHILDKPLLEGGQVQGQVDWKRRFDFMQGHTGEHILSGMIHRLYKLDNVGFHMGHDAISIDVNGELTPEQIRTAEDLTNEIIYKNLPDRKS
;
A
#
# COMPACT_ATOMS: atom_id res chain seq x y z
N MET A 1 15.95 -4.41 13.48
CA MET A 1 14.61 -3.80 13.37
C MET A 1 14.66 -2.72 12.29
N THR A 2 13.71 -2.73 11.35
CA THR A 2 13.59 -1.73 10.28
C THR A 2 12.70 -0.57 10.73
N GLU A 3 13.16 0.66 10.62
CA GLU A 3 12.32 1.86 10.80
C GLU A 3 11.37 2.00 9.61
N LYS A 4 10.06 1.97 9.87
CA LYS A 4 8.99 2.02 8.86
C LYS A 4 8.58 3.46 8.60
N LEU A 5 9.29 4.15 7.68
CA LEU A 5 9.12 5.58 7.37
C LEU A 5 7.73 5.92 6.86
N TYR A 6 7.07 5.00 6.15
CA TYR A 6 5.72 5.18 5.61
C TYR A 6 4.64 5.38 6.68
N TYR A 7 4.90 5.07 7.95
CA TYR A 7 3.99 5.41 9.05
C TYR A 7 4.12 6.85 9.50
N ALA A 8 5.31 7.44 9.34
CA ALA A 8 5.54 8.85 9.68
C ALA A 8 5.11 9.78 8.56
N ASP A 9 5.39 9.41 7.31
CA ASP A 9 5.03 10.18 6.12
C ASP A 9 4.71 9.24 4.94
N ALA A 10 3.41 9.11 4.62
CA ALA A 10 2.93 8.29 3.51
C ALA A 10 3.30 8.87 2.12
N TYR A 11 3.66 10.15 2.05
CA TYR A 11 4.08 10.85 0.83
C TYR A 11 5.60 10.82 0.59
N LEU A 12 6.37 10.25 1.51
CA LEU A 12 7.81 10.10 1.35
C LEU A 12 8.12 9.10 0.24
N THR A 13 8.71 9.58 -0.85
CA THR A 13 9.06 8.76 -2.03
C THR A 13 10.55 8.49 -2.17
N SER A 14 11.40 9.32 -1.57
CA SER A 14 12.87 9.18 -1.64
C SER A 14 13.46 9.11 -0.26
N PHE A 15 14.38 8.18 -0.04
CA PHE A 15 15.04 8.02 1.25
C PHE A 15 16.43 7.40 1.09
N ALA A 16 17.30 7.69 2.05
CA ALA A 16 18.59 7.03 2.19
C ALA A 16 18.52 5.97 3.29
N SER A 17 19.14 4.84 3.07
CA SER A 17 19.15 3.71 4.00
C SER A 17 20.49 2.98 3.97
N LYS A 18 20.69 2.08 4.93
CA LYS A 18 21.80 1.13 4.98
C LYS A 18 21.29 -0.29 4.91
N PHE A 19 22.04 -1.17 4.29
CA PHE A 19 21.73 -2.59 4.33
C PHE A 19 21.94 -3.14 5.74
N SER A 20 20.91 -3.84 6.25
CA SER A 20 21.02 -4.68 7.44
C SER A 20 21.45 -6.08 7.08
N ARG A 21 20.91 -6.61 5.99
CA ARG A 21 21.27 -7.92 5.40
C ARG A 21 21.08 -7.90 3.90
N CYS A 22 21.95 -8.60 3.19
CA CYS A 22 21.84 -8.91 1.76
C CYS A 22 22.04 -10.40 1.58
N TYR A 23 21.21 -11.02 0.79
CA TYR A 23 21.38 -12.43 0.43
C TYR A 23 20.87 -12.71 -0.98
N PRO A 24 21.53 -13.62 -1.71
CA PRO A 24 21.04 -14.02 -3.02
C PRO A 24 19.76 -14.86 -2.87
N SER A 25 18.82 -14.64 -3.77
CA SER A 25 17.60 -15.43 -3.89
C SER A 25 17.47 -15.92 -5.34
N GLY A 26 18.26 -16.92 -5.70
CA GLY A 26 18.45 -17.35 -7.09
C GLY A 26 19.16 -16.27 -7.92
N GLU A 27 18.57 -15.86 -9.04
CA GLU A 27 19.04 -14.74 -9.87
C GLU A 27 18.64 -13.38 -9.30
N ARG A 28 17.75 -13.35 -8.31
CA ARG A 28 17.25 -12.17 -7.62
C ARG A 28 18.09 -11.84 -6.39
N GLY A 29 17.91 -10.64 -5.87
CA GLY A 29 18.43 -10.24 -4.57
C GLY A 29 17.30 -10.14 -3.54
N ALA A 30 17.64 -10.37 -2.28
CA ALA A 30 16.77 -10.04 -1.16
C ALA A 30 17.55 -9.24 -0.14
N VAL A 31 16.97 -8.13 0.33
CA VAL A 31 17.63 -7.22 1.27
C VAL A 31 16.69 -6.80 2.38
N THR A 32 17.24 -6.59 3.57
CA THR A 32 16.60 -5.82 4.64
C THR A 32 17.39 -4.55 4.89
N LEU A 33 16.70 -3.50 5.30
CA LEU A 33 17.23 -2.15 5.47
C LEU A 33 17.07 -1.70 6.92
N ASP A 34 17.92 -0.75 7.36
CA ASP A 34 17.74 -0.08 8.67
C ASP A 34 16.48 0.78 8.68
N ARG A 35 16.09 1.35 7.54
CA ARG A 35 14.84 2.09 7.35
C ARG A 35 14.30 1.95 5.94
N THR A 36 12.98 2.08 5.76
CA THR A 36 12.36 2.01 4.44
C THR A 36 11.09 2.84 4.33
N ALA A 37 10.90 3.47 3.15
CA ALA A 37 9.64 4.08 2.75
C ALA A 37 8.79 3.14 1.87
N PHE A 38 9.31 1.99 1.43
CA PHE A 38 8.51 1.00 0.69
C PHE A 38 7.48 0.35 1.60
N TYR A 39 6.20 0.50 1.26
CA TYR A 39 5.09 -0.14 1.97
C TYR A 39 5.04 -1.63 1.60
N PRO A 40 5.04 -2.54 2.58
CA PRO A 40 4.83 -3.97 2.34
C PRO A 40 3.35 -4.24 2.10
N GLU A 41 3.02 -5.42 1.59
CA GLU A 41 1.64 -5.86 1.52
C GLU A 41 0.99 -5.85 2.91
N GLY A 42 -0.18 -5.25 3.01
CA GLY A 42 -0.91 -5.19 4.26
C GLY A 42 -2.24 -4.47 4.16
N GLY A 43 -3.21 -4.88 4.98
CA GLY A 43 -4.55 -4.27 4.99
C GLY A 43 -5.29 -4.35 3.66
N GLY A 44 -5.05 -5.39 2.84
CA GLY A 44 -5.63 -5.54 1.52
C GLY A 44 -4.95 -4.71 0.41
N GLN A 45 -3.97 -3.86 0.78
CA GLN A 45 -3.19 -3.08 -0.18
C GLN A 45 -1.93 -3.84 -0.60
N PRO A 46 -1.65 -3.97 -1.92
CA PRO A 46 -0.40 -4.56 -2.40
C PRO A 46 0.83 -3.72 -2.01
N TRP A 47 1.99 -4.37 -2.06
CA TRP A 47 3.28 -3.73 -1.82
C TRP A 47 3.65 -2.68 -2.86
N ASP A 48 4.53 -1.78 -2.46
CA ASP A 48 5.15 -0.82 -3.37
C ASP A 48 6.19 -1.46 -4.28
N THR A 49 6.42 -0.81 -5.39
CA THR A 49 7.56 -1.03 -6.27
C THR A 49 8.40 0.24 -6.39
N GLY A 50 9.54 0.14 -7.05
CA GLY A 50 10.42 1.28 -7.27
C GLY A 50 11.86 0.87 -7.50
N MET A 51 12.78 1.73 -7.10
CA MET A 51 14.23 1.51 -7.25
C MET A 51 14.92 1.53 -5.90
N LEU A 52 15.87 0.64 -5.71
CA LEU A 52 16.80 0.63 -4.58
C LEU A 52 18.23 0.59 -5.14
N GLY A 53 18.89 1.75 -5.15
CA GLY A 53 20.10 1.93 -5.94
C GLY A 53 19.80 1.75 -7.43
N ASP A 54 20.48 0.79 -8.06
CA ASP A 54 20.30 0.43 -9.47
C ASP A 54 19.45 -0.84 -9.68
N ALA A 55 18.91 -1.44 -8.61
CA ALA A 55 18.01 -2.58 -8.67
C ALA A 55 16.54 -2.17 -8.55
N LYS A 56 15.66 -2.91 -9.23
CA LYS A 56 14.20 -2.74 -9.09
C LYS A 56 13.70 -3.50 -7.88
N VAL A 57 12.86 -2.86 -7.07
CA VAL A 57 12.10 -3.51 -6.01
C VAL A 57 10.86 -4.14 -6.65
N LEU A 58 10.77 -5.46 -6.58
CA LEU A 58 9.69 -6.27 -7.16
C LEU A 58 8.59 -6.55 -6.15
N GLU A 59 8.97 -6.88 -4.91
CA GLU A 59 8.06 -7.26 -3.84
C GLU A 59 8.61 -6.75 -2.50
N VAL A 60 7.72 -6.47 -1.55
CA VAL A 60 8.09 -6.01 -0.20
C VAL A 60 7.24 -6.77 0.83
N PHE A 61 7.89 -7.38 1.80
CA PHE A 61 7.24 -8.19 2.84
C PHE A 61 7.54 -7.66 4.24
N ASP A 62 6.51 -7.57 5.06
CA ASP A 62 6.66 -7.33 6.49
C ASP A 62 6.97 -8.66 7.20
N ARG A 63 8.17 -8.76 7.79
CA ARG A 63 8.60 -9.91 8.58
C ARG A 63 8.57 -9.61 10.10
N GLY A 64 7.73 -8.66 10.50
CA GLY A 64 7.62 -8.20 11.90
C GLY A 64 8.66 -7.12 12.23
N GLU A 65 9.82 -7.50 12.71
CA GLU A 65 10.89 -6.56 13.04
C GLU A 65 11.66 -6.03 11.82
N GLU A 66 11.63 -6.74 10.71
CA GLU A 66 12.34 -6.40 9.49
C GLU A 66 11.37 -6.30 8.31
N VAL A 67 11.68 -5.43 7.37
CA VAL A 67 10.99 -5.35 6.07
C VAL A 67 11.95 -5.87 5.01
N GLU A 68 11.54 -6.93 4.34
CA GLU A 68 12.29 -7.60 3.28
C GLU A 68 11.91 -7.07 1.91
N HIS A 69 12.89 -6.74 1.09
CA HIS A 69 12.70 -6.25 -0.27
C HIS A 69 13.27 -7.27 -1.25
N ILE A 70 12.46 -7.76 -2.18
CA ILE A 70 12.89 -8.63 -3.28
C ILE A 70 13.25 -7.77 -4.47
N LEU A 71 14.43 -7.98 -5.01
CA LEU A 71 15.01 -7.19 -6.08
C LEU A 71 15.15 -8.02 -7.36
N ASP A 72 15.14 -7.35 -8.51
CA ASP A 72 15.36 -7.98 -9.82
C ASP A 72 16.80 -8.52 -10.00
N LYS A 73 17.74 -8.04 -9.21
CA LYS A 73 19.14 -8.49 -9.19
C LYS A 73 19.75 -8.34 -7.79
N PRO A 74 20.79 -9.09 -7.46
CA PRO A 74 21.51 -8.88 -6.22
C PRO A 74 22.16 -7.50 -6.18
N LEU A 75 22.12 -6.85 -5.01
CA LEU A 75 22.96 -5.69 -4.72
C LEU A 75 24.22 -6.15 -3.96
N LEU A 76 25.33 -5.50 -4.24
CA LEU A 76 26.57 -5.75 -3.52
C LEU A 76 26.44 -5.18 -2.10
N GLU A 77 26.91 -5.98 -1.12
CA GLU A 77 26.94 -5.55 0.27
C GLU A 77 27.81 -4.31 0.46
N GLY A 78 27.35 -3.40 1.28
CA GLY A 78 28.14 -2.33 1.86
C GLY A 78 27.70 -0.93 1.49
N GLY A 79 27.49 -0.12 2.50
CA GLY A 79 27.29 1.32 2.38
C GLY A 79 25.83 1.77 2.42
N GLN A 80 25.66 3.01 2.04
CA GLN A 80 24.34 3.65 1.90
C GLN A 80 23.74 3.34 0.54
N VAL A 81 22.42 3.20 0.51
CA VAL A 81 21.63 3.02 -0.71
C VAL A 81 20.50 4.04 -0.73
N GLN A 82 20.18 4.52 -1.92
CA GLN A 82 19.02 5.40 -2.12
C GLN A 82 17.83 4.56 -2.57
N GLY A 83 16.69 4.75 -1.90
CA GLY A 83 15.41 4.19 -2.28
C GLY A 83 14.53 5.24 -2.95
N GLN A 84 13.85 4.84 -4.02
CA GLN A 84 12.87 5.66 -4.74
C GLN A 84 11.61 4.83 -4.98
N VAL A 85 10.52 5.20 -4.31
CA VAL A 85 9.21 4.54 -4.45
C VAL A 85 8.56 4.96 -5.76
N ASP A 86 7.90 4.03 -6.46
CA ASP A 86 7.01 4.33 -7.57
C ASP A 86 5.78 5.08 -7.03
N TRP A 87 5.85 6.40 -7.09
CA TRP A 87 4.82 7.28 -6.57
C TRP A 87 3.47 7.08 -7.24
N LYS A 88 3.46 6.86 -8.56
CA LYS A 88 2.20 6.67 -9.28
C LYS A 88 1.44 5.47 -8.73
N ARG A 89 2.12 4.32 -8.62
CA ARG A 89 1.54 3.10 -8.04
C ARG A 89 1.08 3.30 -6.58
N ARG A 90 1.94 3.90 -5.75
CA ARG A 90 1.62 4.19 -4.34
C ARG A 90 0.37 5.06 -4.24
N PHE A 91 0.31 6.13 -4.97
CA PHE A 91 -0.78 7.10 -4.91
C PHE A 91 -2.09 6.52 -5.44
N ASP A 92 -2.05 5.74 -6.52
CA ASP A 92 -3.23 5.02 -7.03
C ASP A 92 -3.81 4.08 -5.95
N PHE A 93 -2.96 3.34 -5.25
CA PHE A 93 -3.42 2.48 -4.14
C PHE A 93 -3.97 3.29 -2.96
N MET A 94 -3.30 4.37 -2.56
CA MET A 94 -3.79 5.23 -1.47
C MET A 94 -5.16 5.81 -1.78
N GLN A 95 -5.38 6.28 -3.02
CA GLN A 95 -6.68 6.80 -3.45
C GLN A 95 -7.74 5.71 -3.44
N GLY A 96 -7.45 4.54 -4.02
CA GLY A 96 -8.36 3.41 -4.06
C GLY A 96 -8.72 2.89 -2.66
N HIS A 97 -7.74 2.78 -1.77
CA HIS A 97 -7.94 2.33 -0.39
C HIS A 97 -8.80 3.32 0.41
N THR A 98 -8.52 4.62 0.30
CA THR A 98 -9.34 5.66 0.93
C THR A 98 -10.76 5.66 0.36
N GLY A 99 -10.89 5.54 -0.96
CA GLY A 99 -12.20 5.47 -1.64
C GLY A 99 -13.03 4.26 -1.18
N GLU A 100 -12.39 3.12 -1.02
CA GLU A 100 -13.02 1.91 -0.46
C GLU A 100 -13.56 2.16 0.94
N HIS A 101 -12.76 2.71 1.85
CA HIS A 101 -13.21 3.00 3.22
C HIS A 101 -14.39 3.98 3.27
N ILE A 102 -14.41 4.99 2.39
CA ILE A 102 -15.54 5.92 2.31
C ILE A 102 -16.79 5.19 1.80
N LEU A 103 -16.65 4.35 0.76
CA LEU A 103 -17.76 3.58 0.21
C LEU A 103 -18.32 2.57 1.22
N SER A 104 -17.46 1.80 1.87
CA SER A 104 -17.85 0.84 2.91
C SER A 104 -18.55 1.53 4.07
N GLY A 105 -18.02 2.67 4.52
CA GLY A 105 -18.66 3.49 5.56
C GLY A 105 -20.02 4.02 5.13
N MET A 106 -20.19 4.40 3.86
CA MET A 106 -21.46 4.85 3.31
C MET A 106 -22.49 3.71 3.21
N ILE A 107 -22.08 2.54 2.73
CA ILE A 107 -22.94 1.34 2.68
C ILE A 107 -23.40 0.97 4.08
N HIS A 108 -22.49 0.93 5.06
CA HIS A 108 -22.85 0.65 6.44
C HIS A 108 -23.83 1.70 6.99
N ARG A 109 -23.60 2.98 6.74
CA ARG A 109 -24.47 4.07 7.21
C ARG A 109 -25.89 3.96 6.67
N LEU A 110 -26.03 3.64 5.38
CA LEU A 110 -27.33 3.63 4.67
C LEU A 110 -28.09 2.33 4.90
N TYR A 111 -27.39 1.19 4.83
CA TYR A 111 -28.01 -0.13 4.72
C TYR A 111 -27.67 -1.07 5.86
N LYS A 112 -26.79 -0.66 6.79
CA LYS A 112 -26.34 -1.49 7.94
C LYS A 112 -25.64 -2.78 7.48
N LEU A 113 -25.02 -2.76 6.32
CA LEU A 113 -24.18 -3.84 5.82
C LEU A 113 -22.72 -3.54 6.09
N ASP A 114 -21.98 -4.56 6.52
CA ASP A 114 -20.56 -4.46 6.82
C ASP A 114 -19.72 -4.99 5.66
N ASN A 115 -18.58 -4.35 5.43
CA ASN A 115 -17.54 -4.91 4.58
C ASN A 115 -16.92 -6.13 5.26
N VAL A 116 -16.96 -7.27 4.59
CA VAL A 116 -16.41 -8.56 5.06
C VAL A 116 -15.26 -9.05 4.20
N GLY A 117 -14.93 -8.35 3.12
CA GLY A 117 -13.80 -8.67 2.24
C GLY A 117 -13.39 -7.47 1.39
N PHE A 118 -12.07 -7.28 1.25
CA PHE A 118 -11.48 -6.21 0.46
C PHE A 118 -10.31 -6.76 -0.34
N HIS A 119 -10.29 -6.48 -1.64
CA HIS A 119 -9.21 -6.87 -2.52
C HIS A 119 -8.87 -5.78 -3.51
N MET A 120 -7.60 -5.35 -3.53
CA MET A 120 -7.05 -4.44 -4.54
C MET A 120 -6.35 -5.24 -5.64
N GLY A 121 -7.08 -5.56 -6.70
CA GLY A 121 -6.53 -6.20 -7.88
C GLY A 121 -5.79 -5.23 -8.80
N HIS A 122 -5.25 -5.77 -9.90
CA HIS A 122 -4.55 -4.97 -10.91
C HIS A 122 -5.50 -4.03 -11.65
N ASP A 123 -6.69 -4.51 -12.00
CA ASP A 123 -7.63 -3.80 -12.88
C ASP A 123 -8.86 -3.28 -12.13
N ALA A 124 -9.13 -3.80 -10.95
CA ALA A 124 -10.30 -3.42 -10.17
C ALA A 124 -10.06 -3.60 -8.67
N ILE A 125 -10.75 -2.79 -7.90
CA ILE A 125 -10.90 -2.95 -6.46
C ILE A 125 -12.27 -3.55 -6.21
N SER A 126 -12.35 -4.60 -5.40
CA SER A 126 -13.60 -5.22 -5.00
C SER A 126 -13.78 -5.21 -3.49
N ILE A 127 -15.03 -5.08 -3.09
CA ILE A 127 -15.46 -5.24 -1.70
C ILE A 127 -16.58 -6.26 -1.63
N ASP A 128 -16.56 -7.06 -0.59
CA ASP A 128 -17.64 -7.99 -0.27
C ASP A 128 -18.41 -7.47 0.95
N VAL A 129 -19.73 -7.44 0.86
CA VAL A 129 -20.57 -7.02 1.96
C VAL A 129 -21.44 -8.19 2.45
N ASN A 130 -21.81 -8.16 3.73
CA ASN A 130 -22.55 -9.24 4.39
C ASN A 130 -24.06 -9.27 4.06
N GLY A 131 -24.48 -8.72 2.93
CA GLY A 131 -25.85 -8.74 2.46
C GLY A 131 -25.99 -8.29 1.01
N GLU A 132 -27.19 -8.40 0.47
CA GLU A 132 -27.48 -8.04 -0.91
C GLU A 132 -27.79 -6.56 -1.05
N LEU A 133 -27.28 -5.94 -2.10
CA LEU A 133 -27.59 -4.56 -2.51
C LEU A 133 -28.21 -4.57 -3.90
N THR A 134 -29.29 -3.82 -4.06
CA THR A 134 -29.87 -3.58 -5.39
C THR A 134 -28.99 -2.62 -6.20
N PRO A 135 -29.08 -2.62 -7.53
CA PRO A 135 -28.35 -1.66 -8.36
C PRO A 135 -28.64 -0.19 -8.02
N GLU A 136 -29.84 0.11 -7.55
CA GLU A 136 -30.24 1.46 -7.13
C GLU A 136 -29.56 1.85 -5.80
N GLN A 137 -29.47 0.92 -4.86
CA GLN A 137 -28.76 1.12 -3.61
C GLN A 137 -27.26 1.34 -3.82
N ILE A 138 -26.67 0.58 -4.75
CA ILE A 138 -25.25 0.75 -5.12
C ILE A 138 -25.00 2.14 -5.69
N ARG A 139 -25.82 2.61 -6.64
CA ARG A 139 -25.71 3.96 -7.20
C ARG A 139 -25.85 5.04 -6.14
N THR A 140 -26.82 4.90 -5.25
CA THR A 140 -27.00 5.86 -4.14
C THR A 140 -25.77 5.95 -3.25
N ALA A 141 -25.18 4.79 -2.91
CA ALA A 141 -23.94 4.74 -2.11
C ALA A 141 -22.77 5.37 -2.86
N GLU A 142 -22.63 5.12 -4.17
CA GLU A 142 -21.60 5.68 -5.04
C GLU A 142 -21.72 7.21 -5.12
N ASP A 143 -22.92 7.74 -5.41
CA ASP A 143 -23.16 9.18 -5.51
C ASP A 143 -22.77 9.90 -4.21
N LEU A 144 -23.22 9.39 -3.07
CA LEU A 144 -22.89 9.98 -1.76
C LEU A 144 -21.41 9.84 -1.40
N THR A 145 -20.76 8.73 -1.80
CA THR A 145 -19.32 8.55 -1.64
C THR A 145 -18.56 9.61 -2.43
N ASN A 146 -18.94 9.82 -3.68
CA ASN A 146 -18.33 10.85 -4.53
C ASN A 146 -18.55 12.27 -3.97
N GLU A 147 -19.70 12.56 -3.40
CA GLU A 147 -19.93 13.83 -2.71
C GLU A 147 -18.95 14.05 -1.54
N ILE A 148 -18.65 13.01 -0.77
CA ILE A 148 -17.67 13.07 0.33
C ILE A 148 -16.27 13.32 -0.21
N ILE A 149 -15.88 12.60 -1.28
CA ILE A 149 -14.58 12.77 -1.93
C ILE A 149 -14.41 14.22 -2.43
N TYR A 150 -15.43 14.77 -3.10
CA TYR A 150 -15.40 16.16 -3.61
C TYR A 150 -15.31 17.21 -2.50
N LYS A 151 -15.80 16.93 -1.30
CA LYS A 151 -15.66 17.83 -0.15
C LYS A 151 -14.24 17.94 0.37
N ASN A 152 -13.34 17.05 -0.05
CA ASN A 152 -11.94 17.04 0.35
C ASN A 152 -11.75 17.22 1.87
N LEU A 153 -12.48 16.43 2.64
CA LEU A 153 -12.45 16.50 4.09
C LEU A 153 -11.10 16.01 4.63
N PRO A 154 -10.60 16.61 5.74
CA PRO A 154 -9.40 16.09 6.38
C PRO A 154 -9.67 14.70 6.95
N ASP A 155 -8.88 13.71 6.51
CA ASP A 155 -8.90 12.37 7.06
C ASP A 155 -8.04 12.31 8.32
N ARG A 156 -8.55 11.65 9.36
CA ARG A 156 -7.85 11.46 10.63
C ARG A 156 -8.10 10.04 11.13
N LYS A 157 -7.00 9.34 11.40
CA LYS A 157 -7.07 8.08 12.11
C LYS A 157 -7.42 8.36 13.58
N SER A 158 -8.50 7.75 14.05
CA SER A 158 -8.95 7.79 15.45
C SER A 158 -8.20 6.75 16.31
#